data_0f68c52732fc96459c7532a1177cd016
#
_entry.id   0f68c52732fc96459c7532a1177cd016
#
_cell.length_a   1.000
_cell.length_b   1.000
_cell.length_c   1.000
_cell.angle_alpha   90.00
_cell.angle_beta   90.00
_cell.angle_gamma   90.00
#
_symmetry.space_group_name_H-M   'P 1'
#
loop_
_entity.id
_entity.type
_entity.pdbx_description
1 polymer ?
#
loop_
_entity_poly.entity_id
_entity_poly.type
_entity_poly.pdbx_seq_one_letter_code
_entity_poly.pdbx_strand_id
1 'polypeptide(L)'
;MFSNFIIYLLCFNSLFLLISTEQGAQKNIFDETNLKHLKLKNRFFRGSVGDNSFKNGKITEEGFKLYDQLSKNEVSNIFTGYTTVSDYNQFENVNVFRIDKDEYIPEFKKLVDLVHKNGANIFMQLVHIGMNTKMKVDTVYGPSSLPLQGLNKMSKEMTKEDILRIENDFAEAALRAKKAGFDGVEIHAAHFYLISEFLNPLSNKRTDE
;
A
#
# COMPACT_ATOMS: atom_id res chain seq x y z
N MET A 1 -9.70 30.33 10.35
CA MET A 1 -9.47 29.30 9.35
C MET A 1 -10.71 28.39 9.19
N PHE A 2 -11.92 28.99 9.24
CA PHE A 2 -13.21 28.28 9.13
C PHE A 2 -14.21 28.99 8.20
N SER A 3 -13.72 29.85 7.28
CA SER A 3 -14.63 30.67 6.47
C SER A 3 -15.00 30.05 5.11
N ASN A 4 -14.36 28.98 4.66
CA ASN A 4 -14.58 28.40 3.32
C ASN A 4 -15.54 27.21 3.27
N PHE A 5 -16.05 26.74 4.42
CA PHE A 5 -16.94 25.57 4.45
C PHE A 5 -18.44 25.92 4.56
N ILE A 6 -18.78 27.18 4.92
CA ILE A 6 -20.18 27.60 5.14
C ILE A 6 -20.82 28.10 3.84
N ILE A 7 -20.06 28.39 2.80
CA ILE A 7 -20.60 29.01 1.55
C ILE A 7 -21.25 27.95 0.63
N TYR A 8 -21.04 26.66 0.86
CA TYR A 8 -21.60 25.60 0.02
C TYR A 8 -23.07 25.24 0.27
N LEU A 9 -23.73 25.81 1.30
CA LEU A 9 -25.09 25.40 1.67
C LEU A 9 -26.15 26.47 1.47
N LEU A 10 -25.81 27.65 1.02
CA LEU A 10 -26.79 28.73 0.81
C LEU A 10 -26.66 29.32 -0.59
N CYS A 11 -27.66 29.08 -1.42
CA CYS A 11 -27.94 29.71 -2.71
C CYS A 11 -27.44 29.02 -3.96
N PHE A 12 -28.24 28.06 -4.43
CA PHE A 12 -28.06 27.39 -5.73
C PHE A 12 -28.13 28.33 -6.96
N ASN A 13 -28.59 29.58 -6.81
CA ASN A 13 -28.75 30.53 -7.92
C ASN A 13 -27.74 31.68 -7.98
N SER A 14 -26.94 31.90 -6.93
CA SER A 14 -25.92 32.97 -6.93
C SER A 14 -24.49 32.41 -7.04
N LEU A 15 -24.31 31.11 -6.87
CA LEU A 15 -22.99 30.47 -6.87
C LEU A 15 -22.41 30.32 -8.28
N PHE A 16 -23.28 30.31 -9.32
CA PHE A 16 -22.81 30.19 -10.71
C PHE A 16 -22.06 31.43 -11.21
N LEU A 17 -22.28 32.62 -10.60
CA LEU A 17 -21.61 33.85 -11.01
C LEU A 17 -20.25 34.09 -10.30
N LEU A 18 -20.02 33.45 -9.16
CA LEU A 18 -18.75 33.60 -8.41
C LEU A 18 -17.67 32.56 -8.78
N ILE A 19 -18.03 31.49 -9.48
CA ILE A 19 -17.09 30.48 -9.96
C ILE A 19 -16.41 30.91 -11.29
N SER A 20 -16.94 31.94 -11.94
CA SER A 20 -16.46 32.40 -13.25
C SER A 20 -15.30 33.41 -13.22
N THR A 21 -14.81 33.83 -12.05
CA THR A 21 -13.78 34.88 -11.96
C THR A 21 -12.37 34.38 -11.62
N GLU A 22 -12.20 33.14 -11.20
CA GLU A 22 -10.88 32.50 -11.26
C GLU A 22 -10.81 31.57 -12.48
N GLN A 23 -10.57 32.12 -13.62
CA GLN A 23 -9.97 31.39 -14.75
C GLN A 23 -8.53 31.04 -14.38
N GLY A 24 -8.38 30.24 -13.34
CA GLY A 24 -7.16 29.44 -13.20
C GLY A 24 -7.07 28.55 -14.43
N ALA A 25 -5.97 28.60 -15.16
CA ALA A 25 -5.74 27.79 -16.34
C ALA A 25 -6.22 26.35 -16.03
N GLN A 26 -7.13 25.84 -16.87
CA GLN A 26 -7.70 24.51 -16.70
C GLN A 26 -6.53 23.51 -16.69
N LYS A 27 -6.21 22.93 -15.51
CA LYS A 27 -5.09 22.02 -15.36
C LYS A 27 -5.36 20.75 -16.16
N ASN A 28 -4.43 20.43 -17.04
CA ASN A 28 -4.42 19.18 -17.77
C ASN A 28 -3.93 18.04 -16.86
N ILE A 29 -4.32 16.81 -17.19
CA ILE A 29 -3.87 15.60 -16.46
C ILE A 29 -2.35 15.37 -16.57
N PHE A 30 -1.72 15.93 -17.61
CA PHE A 30 -0.28 15.87 -17.85
C PHE A 30 0.51 17.02 -17.19
N ASP A 31 -0.18 18.01 -16.60
CA ASP A 31 0.51 19.13 -15.95
C ASP A 31 1.20 18.68 -14.66
N GLU A 32 2.43 19.17 -14.48
CA GLU A 32 3.13 19.02 -13.21
C GLU A 32 2.30 19.57 -12.06
N THR A 33 2.35 18.88 -10.94
CA THR A 33 1.67 19.32 -9.70
C THR A 33 2.51 18.93 -8.49
N ASN A 34 2.15 19.46 -7.33
CA ASN A 34 2.79 19.11 -6.08
C ASN A 34 1.76 18.51 -5.11
N LEU A 35 2.14 17.42 -4.46
CA LEU A 35 1.41 16.85 -3.34
C LEU A 35 2.28 17.01 -2.10
N LYS A 36 2.03 18.07 -1.33
CA LYS A 36 2.90 18.49 -0.21
C LYS A 36 4.35 18.68 -0.69
N HIS A 37 5.25 17.80 -0.29
CA HIS A 37 6.67 17.84 -0.63
C HIS A 37 7.02 17.04 -1.88
N LEU A 38 6.06 16.30 -2.42
CA LEU A 38 6.28 15.41 -3.55
C LEU A 38 5.98 16.13 -4.85
N LYS A 39 6.96 16.20 -5.73
CA LYS A 39 6.79 16.71 -7.09
C LYS A 39 6.24 15.59 -7.98
N LEU A 40 5.13 15.85 -8.65
CA LEU A 40 4.48 14.92 -9.56
C LEU A 40 4.65 15.46 -10.99
N LYS A 41 5.25 14.68 -11.87
CA LYS A 41 5.39 15.08 -13.29
C LYS A 41 4.05 15.15 -14.03
N ASN A 42 3.01 14.50 -13.48
CA ASN A 42 1.62 14.54 -13.96
C ASN A 42 0.71 13.89 -12.92
N ARG A 43 -0.54 13.58 -13.29
CA ARG A 43 -1.55 13.00 -12.39
C ARG A 43 -1.83 11.52 -12.65
N PHE A 44 -0.96 10.82 -13.38
CA PHE A 44 -1.09 9.38 -13.57
C PHE A 44 -0.42 8.60 -12.44
N PHE A 45 -1.21 7.71 -11.86
CA PHE A 45 -0.79 6.80 -10.80
C PHE A 45 -1.02 5.35 -11.25
N ARG A 46 -0.01 4.52 -11.16
CA ARG A 46 -0.21 3.09 -11.23
C ARG A 46 -0.58 2.60 -9.84
N GLY A 47 -1.82 2.17 -9.65
CA GLY A 47 -2.28 1.53 -8.40
C GLY A 47 -1.54 0.22 -8.13
N SER A 48 -1.56 -0.22 -6.89
CA SER A 48 -0.94 -1.48 -6.49
C SER A 48 -1.63 -2.68 -7.17
N VAL A 49 -0.85 -3.52 -7.81
CA VAL A 49 -1.30 -4.73 -8.52
C VAL A 49 -0.28 -5.85 -8.28
N GLY A 50 -0.76 -7.07 -8.06
CA GLY A 50 0.08 -8.25 -8.05
C GLY A 50 0.59 -8.55 -9.47
N ASP A 51 1.86 -8.30 -9.71
CA ASP A 51 2.47 -8.29 -11.05
C ASP A 51 3.53 -9.38 -11.25
N ASN A 52 3.69 -10.28 -10.28
CA ASN A 52 4.69 -11.36 -10.29
C ASN A 52 6.15 -10.86 -10.50
N SER A 53 6.39 -9.60 -10.21
CA SER A 53 7.71 -8.96 -10.37
C SER A 53 8.76 -9.46 -9.38
N PHE A 54 8.37 -10.40 -8.51
CA PHE A 54 9.21 -10.88 -7.42
C PHE A 54 9.23 -12.39 -7.33
N LYS A 55 10.41 -12.97 -7.08
CA LYS A 55 10.59 -14.41 -6.90
C LYS A 55 11.71 -14.67 -5.91
N ASN A 56 11.42 -15.52 -4.91
CA ASN A 56 12.41 -15.94 -3.89
C ASN A 56 13.13 -14.76 -3.21
N GLY A 57 12.41 -13.73 -2.82
CA GLY A 57 12.96 -12.57 -2.14
C GLY A 57 13.74 -11.59 -3.04
N LYS A 58 13.68 -11.73 -4.37
CA LYS A 58 14.39 -10.88 -5.34
C LYS A 58 13.44 -10.38 -6.43
N ILE A 59 13.70 -9.19 -6.92
CA ILE A 59 13.00 -8.64 -8.07
C ILE A 59 13.46 -9.37 -9.33
N THR A 60 12.52 -9.81 -10.16
CA THR A 60 12.83 -10.51 -11.41
C THR A 60 13.30 -9.51 -12.49
N GLU A 61 13.95 -10.01 -13.54
CA GLU A 61 14.28 -9.17 -14.71
C GLU A 61 13.04 -8.57 -15.36
N GLU A 62 11.97 -9.36 -15.44
CA GLU A 62 10.68 -8.92 -15.94
C GLU A 62 10.11 -7.83 -15.04
N GLY A 63 10.27 -7.94 -13.72
CA GLY A 63 9.91 -6.92 -12.75
C GLY A 63 10.67 -5.61 -13.01
N PHE A 64 11.98 -5.65 -13.12
CA PHE A 64 12.77 -4.46 -13.46
C PHE A 64 12.35 -3.85 -14.80
N LYS A 65 12.12 -4.66 -15.85
CA LYS A 65 11.64 -4.18 -17.15
C LYS A 65 10.27 -3.50 -17.04
N LEU A 66 9.33 -4.08 -16.27
CA LEU A 66 8.00 -3.51 -16.04
C LEU A 66 8.10 -2.12 -15.41
N TYR A 67 8.83 -2.00 -14.29
CA TYR A 67 8.95 -0.72 -13.57
C TYR A 67 9.74 0.32 -14.39
N ASP A 68 10.74 -0.08 -15.17
CA ASP A 68 11.45 0.78 -16.11
C ASP A 68 10.51 1.32 -17.20
N GLN A 69 9.68 0.47 -17.79
CA GLN A 69 8.70 0.87 -18.80
C GLN A 69 7.64 1.82 -18.21
N LEU A 70 7.08 1.47 -17.02
CA LEU A 70 6.09 2.32 -16.36
C LEU A 70 6.64 3.72 -16.08
N SER A 71 7.84 3.81 -15.52
CA SER A 71 8.45 5.08 -15.15
C SER A 71 8.91 5.91 -16.35
N LYS A 72 9.31 5.28 -17.47
CA LYS A 72 9.62 5.95 -18.74
C LYS A 72 8.39 6.44 -19.49
N ASN A 73 7.26 5.72 -19.40
CA ASN A 73 6.04 5.98 -20.16
C ASN A 73 5.03 6.83 -19.37
N GLU A 74 5.48 7.95 -18.84
CA GLU A 74 4.65 9.02 -18.28
C GLU A 74 3.91 8.69 -16.97
N VAL A 75 4.03 7.50 -16.37
CA VAL A 75 3.47 7.25 -15.04
C VAL A 75 4.26 8.05 -14.00
N SER A 76 3.59 8.96 -13.31
CA SER A 76 4.23 9.84 -12.31
C SER A 76 4.50 9.12 -11.00
N ASN A 77 3.56 8.29 -10.56
CA ASN A 77 3.62 7.63 -9.27
C ASN A 77 3.29 6.15 -9.42
N ILE A 78 4.12 5.29 -8.88
CA ILE A 78 4.02 3.85 -9.01
C ILE A 78 3.88 3.24 -7.62
N PHE A 79 2.78 2.52 -7.36
CA PHE A 79 2.66 1.67 -6.20
C PHE A 79 3.11 0.26 -6.55
N THR A 80 3.96 -0.34 -5.71
CA THR A 80 4.39 -1.73 -5.91
C THR A 80 3.22 -2.70 -5.70
N GLY A 81 3.38 -3.94 -6.12
CA GLY A 81 2.56 -5.04 -5.60
C GLY A 81 2.68 -5.11 -4.07
N TYR A 82 1.72 -5.77 -3.44
CA TYR A 82 1.72 -5.89 -1.98
C TYR A 82 3.00 -6.57 -1.46
N THR A 83 3.53 -6.01 -0.36
CA THR A 83 4.81 -6.39 0.26
C THR A 83 4.55 -6.83 1.69
N THR A 84 4.91 -8.06 2.05
CA THR A 84 4.69 -8.55 3.41
C THR A 84 5.64 -7.90 4.41
N VAL A 85 5.08 -7.54 5.56
CA VAL A 85 5.80 -6.90 6.67
C VAL A 85 6.33 -7.90 7.70
N SER A 86 5.89 -9.16 7.63
CA SER A 86 6.09 -10.15 8.68
C SER A 86 6.54 -11.49 8.12
N ASP A 87 7.35 -12.20 8.89
CA ASP A 87 7.88 -13.55 8.62
C ASP A 87 6.95 -14.68 9.09
N TYR A 88 5.68 -14.44 9.33
CA TYR A 88 4.75 -15.42 9.89
C TYR A 88 4.50 -16.67 9.01
N ASN A 89 5.52 -17.24 8.38
CA ASN A 89 5.44 -18.47 7.54
C ASN A 89 4.27 -18.46 6.53
N GLN A 90 3.66 -17.27 6.34
CA GLN A 90 2.45 -17.12 5.53
C GLN A 90 2.76 -17.10 4.04
N PHE A 91 4.05 -16.97 3.69
CA PHE A 91 4.51 -16.76 2.33
C PHE A 91 5.69 -17.66 1.92
N GLU A 92 5.89 -18.80 2.56
CA GLU A 92 6.86 -19.77 2.06
C GLU A 92 6.49 -20.17 0.63
N ASN A 93 7.43 -20.01 -0.28
CA ASN A 93 7.28 -20.33 -1.72
C ASN A 93 6.26 -19.49 -2.50
N VAL A 94 5.87 -18.30 -2.03
CA VAL A 94 5.02 -17.40 -2.79
C VAL A 94 5.85 -16.26 -3.41
N ASN A 95 5.51 -15.92 -4.64
CA ASN A 95 6.13 -14.82 -5.38
C ASN A 95 5.57 -13.46 -4.91
N VAL A 96 5.89 -13.09 -3.67
CA VAL A 96 5.49 -11.81 -3.07
C VAL A 96 6.72 -11.01 -2.67
N PHE A 97 6.56 -9.72 -2.68
CA PHE A 97 7.56 -8.83 -2.11
C PHE A 97 7.65 -9.02 -0.59
N ARG A 98 8.85 -8.92 -0.05
CA ARG A 98 9.14 -9.01 1.39
C ARG A 98 9.99 -7.84 1.82
N ILE A 99 9.68 -7.26 2.98
CA ILE A 99 10.45 -6.19 3.62
C ILE A 99 10.58 -6.40 5.14
N ASP A 100 10.31 -7.62 5.58
CA ASP A 100 10.37 -8.03 6.99
C ASP A 100 11.80 -8.07 7.55
N LYS A 101 12.84 -8.02 6.69
CA LYS A 101 14.27 -8.05 7.08
C LYS A 101 15.10 -7.01 6.32
N ASP A 102 16.17 -6.55 6.93
CA ASP A 102 17.07 -5.54 6.36
C ASP A 102 17.79 -6.04 5.09
N GLU A 103 17.94 -7.38 4.92
CA GLU A 103 18.57 -7.99 3.75
C GLU A 103 17.87 -7.67 2.42
N TYR A 104 16.58 -7.27 2.45
CA TYR A 104 15.82 -6.89 1.26
C TYR A 104 16.05 -5.45 0.82
N ILE A 105 16.56 -4.57 1.70
CA ILE A 105 16.77 -3.15 1.42
C ILE A 105 17.62 -2.91 0.16
N PRO A 106 18.77 -3.57 -0.05
CA PRO A 106 19.61 -3.32 -1.23
C PRO A 106 18.92 -3.63 -2.56
N GLU A 107 18.05 -4.64 -2.58
CA GLU A 107 17.34 -5.02 -3.79
C GLU A 107 16.25 -4.00 -4.14
N PHE A 108 15.48 -3.57 -3.13
CA PHE A 108 14.50 -2.50 -3.33
C PHE A 108 15.15 -1.18 -3.70
N LYS A 109 16.34 -0.89 -3.15
CA LYS A 109 17.07 0.32 -3.53
C LYS A 109 17.39 0.35 -5.03
N LYS A 110 17.76 -0.76 -5.65
CA LYS A 110 17.98 -0.83 -7.10
C LYS A 110 16.72 -0.49 -7.88
N LEU A 111 15.56 -0.97 -7.43
CA LEU A 111 14.28 -0.66 -8.06
C LEU A 111 13.93 0.83 -7.92
N VAL A 112 14.09 1.38 -6.72
CA VAL A 112 13.84 2.80 -6.45
C VAL A 112 14.75 3.68 -7.31
N ASP A 113 16.07 3.39 -7.33
CA ASP A 113 17.04 4.15 -8.14
C ASP A 113 16.68 4.13 -9.63
N LEU A 114 16.18 2.99 -10.14
CA LEU A 114 15.71 2.85 -11.52
C LEU A 114 14.51 3.75 -11.82
N VAL A 115 13.50 3.72 -10.94
CA VAL A 115 12.27 4.51 -11.11
C VAL A 115 12.54 6.01 -10.97
N HIS A 116 13.33 6.40 -9.98
CA HIS A 116 13.75 7.80 -9.76
C HIS A 116 14.58 8.35 -10.92
N LYS A 117 15.47 7.54 -11.51
CA LYS A 117 16.23 7.92 -12.71
C LYS A 117 15.33 8.32 -13.88
N ASN A 118 14.15 7.73 -13.97
CA ASN A 118 13.15 8.05 -15.01
C ASN A 118 12.16 9.17 -14.58
N GLY A 119 12.39 9.81 -13.42
CA GLY A 119 11.60 10.94 -12.93
C GLY A 119 10.22 10.58 -12.38
N ALA A 120 9.98 9.32 -12.03
CA ALA A 120 8.75 8.89 -11.36
C ALA A 120 9.00 8.67 -9.86
N ASN A 121 7.94 8.78 -9.05
CA ASN A 121 7.95 8.42 -7.64
C ASN A 121 7.52 6.96 -7.46
N ILE A 122 7.97 6.33 -6.38
CA ILE A 122 7.62 4.94 -6.07
C ILE A 122 7.23 4.77 -4.60
N PHE A 123 6.12 4.06 -4.38
CA PHE A 123 5.55 3.77 -3.07
C PHE A 123 5.46 2.27 -2.86
N MET A 124 5.73 1.81 -1.65
CA MET A 124 5.60 0.40 -1.29
C MET A 124 4.25 0.14 -0.63
N GLN A 125 3.46 -0.82 -1.14
CA GLN A 125 2.26 -1.26 -0.45
C GLN A 125 2.61 -2.32 0.59
N LEU A 126 2.35 -2.04 1.87
CA LEU A 126 2.61 -2.92 3.01
C LEU A 126 1.37 -3.75 3.37
N VAL A 127 1.56 -5.04 3.63
CA VAL A 127 0.47 -5.96 3.91
C VAL A 127 0.82 -7.00 4.99
N HIS A 128 -0.18 -7.40 5.77
CA HIS A 128 -0.25 -8.66 6.47
C HIS A 128 -1.55 -9.36 6.06
N ILE A 129 -1.47 -10.58 5.53
CA ILE A 129 -2.63 -11.25 4.89
C ILE A 129 -3.68 -11.77 5.86
N GLY A 130 -3.37 -11.86 7.17
CA GLY A 130 -4.32 -12.33 8.17
C GLY A 130 -4.82 -13.75 7.90
N MET A 131 -6.13 -13.92 7.98
CA MET A 131 -6.82 -15.20 7.73
C MET A 131 -6.95 -15.56 6.27
N ASN A 132 -6.74 -14.63 5.34
CA ASN A 132 -6.89 -14.85 3.90
C ASN A 132 -5.69 -15.56 3.29
N THR A 133 -5.23 -16.62 3.94
CA THR A 133 -4.15 -17.48 3.44
C THR A 133 -4.73 -18.74 2.78
N LYS A 134 -4.16 -19.12 1.64
CA LYS A 134 -4.42 -20.40 0.97
C LYS A 134 -3.33 -21.44 1.26
N MET A 135 -2.36 -21.07 2.09
CA MET A 135 -1.20 -21.90 2.37
C MET A 135 -1.46 -22.85 3.54
N LYS A 136 -0.83 -24.01 3.47
CA LYS A 136 -0.80 -24.99 4.58
C LYS A 136 0.25 -24.53 5.59
N VAL A 137 -0.11 -23.57 6.44
CA VAL A 137 0.72 -23.12 7.56
C VAL A 137 0.17 -23.66 8.87
N ASP A 138 1.03 -23.84 9.86
CA ASP A 138 0.63 -24.46 11.14
C ASP A 138 -0.37 -23.60 11.91
N THR A 139 -0.19 -22.30 11.90
CA THR A 139 -1.07 -21.37 12.60
C THR A 139 -1.38 -20.18 11.71
N VAL A 140 -2.66 -19.85 11.59
CA VAL A 140 -3.15 -18.65 10.91
C VAL A 140 -3.74 -17.73 11.96
N TYR A 141 -3.26 -16.51 12.01
CA TYR A 141 -3.73 -15.51 12.95
C TYR A 141 -4.79 -14.60 12.34
N GLY A 142 -5.75 -14.18 13.16
CA GLY A 142 -6.76 -13.20 12.80
C GLY A 142 -7.28 -12.46 14.02
N PRO A 143 -8.20 -11.49 13.85
CA PRO A 143 -8.78 -10.75 14.95
C PRO A 143 -9.50 -11.65 15.96
N SER A 144 -10.12 -12.73 15.47
CA SER A 144 -10.88 -13.69 16.27
C SER A 144 -10.68 -15.11 15.73
N SER A 145 -11.03 -16.11 16.55
CA SER A 145 -10.97 -17.52 16.13
C SER A 145 -12.19 -17.86 15.26
N LEU A 146 -11.97 -17.98 13.96
CA LEU A 146 -13.01 -18.24 12.95
C LEU A 146 -12.58 -19.35 11.98
N PRO A 147 -13.55 -20.04 11.34
CA PRO A 147 -13.25 -21.02 10.30
C PRO A 147 -12.51 -20.38 9.12
N LEU A 148 -11.42 -21.00 8.69
CA LEU A 148 -10.65 -20.55 7.52
C LEU A 148 -11.29 -21.08 6.24
N GLN A 149 -11.53 -20.18 5.27
CA GLN A 149 -12.18 -20.55 4.03
C GLN A 149 -11.33 -21.54 3.21
N GLY A 150 -11.91 -22.68 2.88
CA GLY A 150 -11.25 -23.73 2.11
C GLY A 150 -10.22 -24.56 2.87
N LEU A 151 -10.09 -24.35 4.18
CA LEU A 151 -9.24 -25.13 5.07
C LEU A 151 -10.10 -25.72 6.20
N ASN A 152 -9.91 -26.99 6.52
CA ASN A 152 -10.57 -27.60 7.69
C ASN A 152 -9.80 -27.20 8.98
N LYS A 153 -9.78 -25.90 9.28
CA LYS A 153 -8.99 -25.28 10.35
C LYS A 153 -9.62 -23.97 10.82
N MET A 154 -9.37 -23.64 12.07
CA MET A 154 -9.72 -22.34 12.66
C MET A 154 -8.51 -21.40 12.64
N SER A 155 -8.76 -20.11 12.51
CA SER A 155 -7.76 -19.10 12.86
C SER A 155 -7.53 -19.08 14.36
N LYS A 156 -6.34 -18.63 14.76
CA LYS A 156 -6.02 -18.30 16.15
C LYS A 156 -6.26 -16.81 16.36
N GLU A 157 -7.06 -16.50 17.38
CA GLU A 157 -7.25 -15.12 17.79
C GLU A 157 -5.91 -14.52 18.28
N MET A 158 -5.58 -13.33 17.78
CA MET A 158 -4.40 -12.59 18.21
C MET A 158 -4.54 -12.11 19.64
N THR A 159 -3.49 -12.27 20.43
CA THR A 159 -3.35 -11.59 21.73
C THR A 159 -3.05 -10.10 21.51
N LYS A 160 -3.14 -9.28 22.54
CA LYS A 160 -2.72 -7.86 22.49
C LYS A 160 -1.22 -7.75 22.13
N GLU A 161 -0.40 -8.66 22.61
CA GLU A 161 1.03 -8.74 22.31
C GLU A 161 1.27 -9.10 20.83
N ASP A 162 0.45 -10.00 20.26
CA ASP A 162 0.51 -10.31 18.83
C ASP A 162 0.17 -9.08 17.98
N ILE A 163 -0.84 -8.31 18.38
CA ILE A 163 -1.25 -7.07 17.69
C ILE A 163 -0.12 -6.04 17.76
N LEU A 164 0.42 -5.76 18.94
CA LEU A 164 1.54 -4.83 19.12
C LEU A 164 2.77 -5.23 18.30
N ARG A 165 3.05 -6.53 18.20
CA ARG A 165 4.14 -7.04 17.36
C ARG A 165 3.89 -6.73 15.88
N ILE A 166 2.67 -6.96 15.37
CA ILE A 166 2.32 -6.66 13.98
C ILE A 166 2.38 -5.15 13.70
N GLU A 167 1.93 -4.32 14.62
CA GLU A 167 2.07 -2.86 14.50
C GLU A 167 3.54 -2.46 14.37
N ASN A 168 4.42 -3.04 15.18
CA ASN A 168 5.86 -2.84 15.07
C ASN A 168 6.43 -3.36 13.75
N ASP A 169 5.95 -4.52 13.25
CA ASP A 169 6.37 -5.06 11.95
C ASP A 169 6.04 -4.08 10.82
N PHE A 170 4.84 -3.46 10.83
CA PHE A 170 4.49 -2.40 9.88
C PHE A 170 5.40 -1.17 10.00
N ALA A 171 5.68 -0.73 11.23
CA ALA A 171 6.55 0.43 11.46
C ALA A 171 7.99 0.16 10.97
N GLU A 172 8.54 -1.00 11.28
CA GLU A 172 9.87 -1.41 10.84
C GLU A 172 9.94 -1.61 9.31
N ALA A 173 8.88 -2.18 8.71
CA ALA A 173 8.77 -2.29 7.25
C ALA A 173 8.76 -0.92 6.57
N ALA A 174 8.03 0.05 7.12
CA ALA A 174 8.02 1.42 6.62
C ALA A 174 9.40 2.08 6.76
N LEU A 175 10.12 1.83 7.86
CA LEU A 175 11.49 2.32 8.06
C LEU A 175 12.45 1.71 7.03
N ARG A 176 12.32 0.41 6.72
CA ARG A 176 13.12 -0.25 5.68
C ARG A 176 12.80 0.29 4.29
N ALA A 177 11.52 0.52 3.97
CA ALA A 177 11.12 1.17 2.73
C ALA A 177 11.77 2.56 2.60
N LYS A 178 11.76 3.37 3.67
CA LYS A 178 12.44 4.66 3.72
C LYS A 178 13.96 4.51 3.50
N LYS A 179 14.61 3.54 4.15
CA LYS A 179 16.04 3.26 3.94
C LYS A 179 16.36 2.83 2.51
N ALA A 180 15.44 2.13 1.84
CA ALA A 180 15.55 1.77 0.42
C ALA A 180 15.32 2.96 -0.53
N GLY A 181 14.81 4.10 -0.01
CA GLY A 181 14.60 5.34 -0.78
C GLY A 181 13.19 5.52 -1.34
N PHE A 182 12.20 4.71 -0.95
CA PHE A 182 10.81 4.91 -1.35
C PHE A 182 10.28 6.28 -0.91
N ASP A 183 9.44 6.89 -1.75
CA ASP A 183 8.82 8.19 -1.49
C ASP A 183 7.70 8.12 -0.43
N GLY A 184 7.21 6.93 -0.14
CA GLY A 184 6.23 6.66 0.90
C GLY A 184 5.80 5.21 0.93
N VAL A 185 4.85 4.92 1.83
CA VAL A 185 4.22 3.60 1.95
C VAL A 185 2.70 3.74 1.88
N GLU A 186 2.06 2.70 1.37
CA GLU A 186 0.62 2.50 1.38
C GLU A 186 0.28 1.35 2.31
N ILE A 187 -0.71 1.50 3.16
CA ILE A 187 -1.18 0.43 4.04
C ILE A 187 -2.35 -0.29 3.38
N HIS A 188 -2.18 -1.59 3.15
CA HIS A 188 -3.21 -2.42 2.54
C HIS A 188 -4.30 -2.79 3.56
N ALA A 189 -5.44 -2.12 3.49
CA ALA A 189 -6.59 -2.32 4.37
C ALA A 189 -7.83 -2.86 3.62
N ALA A 190 -7.62 -3.69 2.60
CA ALA A 190 -8.68 -4.25 1.76
C ALA A 190 -8.54 -5.78 1.61
N HIS A 191 -9.36 -6.38 0.74
CA HIS A 191 -9.32 -7.77 0.27
C HIS A 191 -9.40 -8.82 1.39
N PHE A 192 -10.02 -8.51 2.52
CA PHE A 192 -10.03 -9.41 3.67
C PHE A 192 -8.62 -9.78 4.17
N TYR A 193 -7.65 -8.86 4.06
CA TYR A 193 -6.38 -8.98 4.73
C TYR A 193 -6.48 -8.42 6.16
N LEU A 194 -5.47 -8.62 6.98
CA LEU A 194 -5.54 -8.44 8.44
C LEU A 194 -6.22 -7.13 8.87
N ILE A 195 -5.83 -5.99 8.32
CA ILE A 195 -6.44 -4.70 8.72
C ILE A 195 -7.92 -4.65 8.32
N SER A 196 -8.26 -5.14 7.12
CA SER A 196 -9.66 -5.29 6.69
C SER A 196 -10.45 -6.24 7.58
N GLU A 197 -9.81 -7.30 8.10
CA GLU A 197 -10.42 -8.23 9.04
C GLU A 197 -10.73 -7.56 10.38
N PHE A 198 -9.84 -6.73 10.90
CA PHE A 198 -10.07 -5.94 12.11
C PHE A 198 -11.20 -4.92 11.96
N LEU A 199 -11.34 -4.33 10.76
CA LEU A 199 -12.39 -3.34 10.47
C LEU A 199 -13.76 -3.97 10.21
N ASN A 200 -13.84 -5.29 10.00
CA ASN A 200 -15.07 -5.96 9.60
C ASN A 200 -15.72 -6.69 10.80
N PRO A 201 -16.96 -6.34 11.18
CA PRO A 201 -17.64 -6.99 12.31
C PRO A 201 -17.97 -8.47 12.08
N LEU A 202 -17.85 -8.97 10.85
CA LEU A 202 -18.00 -10.41 10.57
C LEU A 202 -16.76 -11.20 10.98
N SER A 203 -15.57 -10.62 10.86
CA SER A 203 -14.29 -11.25 11.23
C SER A 203 -13.75 -10.79 12.58
N ASN A 204 -14.08 -9.60 13.05
CA ASN A 204 -13.68 -9.10 14.35
C ASN A 204 -14.83 -9.25 15.37
N LYS A 205 -14.68 -10.20 16.27
CA LYS A 205 -15.62 -10.48 17.39
C LYS A 205 -15.04 -10.07 18.74
N ARG A 206 -13.93 -9.33 18.73
CA ARG A 206 -13.27 -8.89 19.95
C ARG A 206 -14.15 -7.91 20.72
N THR A 207 -14.00 -7.96 22.06
CA THR A 207 -14.68 -7.07 23.01
C THR A 207 -13.69 -6.28 23.86
N ASP A 208 -12.39 -6.45 23.61
CA ASP A 208 -11.32 -5.67 24.21
C ASP A 208 -11.06 -4.37 23.40
N GLU A 209 -10.21 -3.50 23.95
CA GLU A 209 -9.79 -2.25 23.32
C GLU A 209 -8.82 -2.50 22.17
#